data_d74bd5e4d11c2329cf09eee48835b636
#
_entry.id   d74bd5e4d11c2329cf09eee48835b636
#
_cell.length_a   1.000
_cell.length_b   1.000
_cell.length_c   1.000
_cell.angle_alpha   90.00
_cell.angle_beta   90.00
_cell.angle_gamma   90.00
#
_symmetry.space_group_name_H-M   'P 1'
#
loop_
_entity.id
_entity.type
_entity.pdbx_description
1 polymer ?
#
loop_
_entity_poly.entity_id
_entity_poly.type
_entity_poly.pdbx_seq_one_letter_code
_entity_poly.pdbx_strand_id
1 'polypeptide(L)'
;MTSNDHNRMRLEHLRMALGWDPVRRNWFGSDAKDIDLNASALLFAEDHITDVVYHQQLSSRDGSVRHLGDSTTGEGKGDNEVITIDLTRISPQITTIVFLVTSYTGQRFDQIDNAFCRVVDSASGTEIARYDLSAEASHTGLVLGKVSRSGGTWRFEPIGEAISAQHPVEAIPHMTRFLT
;
A
#
# COMPACT_ATOMS: atom_id res chain seq x y z
N MET A 1 4.64 -13.01 -25.54
CA MET A 1 5.04 -13.39 -24.17
C MET A 1 3.84 -13.29 -23.29
N THR A 2 3.44 -14.40 -22.76
CA THR A 2 2.21 -14.53 -21.99
C THR A 2 2.42 -14.15 -20.55
N SER A 3 1.36 -13.72 -19.88
CA SER A 3 1.30 -13.23 -18.49
C SER A 3 1.88 -14.18 -17.42
N ASN A 4 2.45 -15.30 -17.82
CA ASN A 4 3.04 -16.30 -16.93
C ASN A 4 4.53 -16.03 -16.59
N ASP A 5 5.20 -15.11 -17.28
CA ASP A 5 6.62 -14.86 -17.02
C ASP A 5 6.86 -14.02 -15.76
N HIS A 6 5.89 -13.18 -15.35
CA HIS A 6 5.98 -12.42 -14.12
C HIS A 6 5.95 -13.29 -12.86
N ASN A 7 5.41 -14.49 -12.98
CA ASN A 7 5.32 -15.46 -11.87
C ASN A 7 6.59 -16.28 -11.67
N ARG A 8 7.58 -16.14 -12.55
CA ARG A 8 8.88 -16.85 -12.47
C ARG A 8 10.03 -15.97 -12.00
N MET A 9 9.84 -14.63 -11.98
CA MET A 9 10.88 -13.74 -11.50
C MET A 9 10.93 -13.78 -9.98
N ARG A 10 12.11 -14.08 -9.44
CA ARG A 10 12.36 -14.03 -8.00
C ARG A 10 12.28 -12.58 -7.55
N LEU A 11 11.26 -12.26 -6.77
CA LEU A 11 11.12 -10.93 -6.20
C LEU A 11 12.11 -10.75 -5.05
N GLU A 12 12.90 -9.69 -5.10
CA GLU A 12 13.87 -9.36 -4.07
C GLU A 12 13.62 -7.98 -3.45
N HIS A 13 13.26 -7.00 -4.29
CA HIS A 13 13.00 -5.62 -3.85
C HIS A 13 11.71 -5.11 -4.48
N LEU A 14 10.81 -4.62 -3.64
CA LEU A 14 9.55 -4.03 -4.08
C LEU A 14 9.44 -2.60 -3.59
N ARG A 15 8.62 -1.84 -4.31
CA ARG A 15 8.19 -0.51 -3.90
C ARG A 15 6.68 -0.43 -4.06
N MET A 16 5.99 -0.12 -2.97
CA MET A 16 4.58 0.26 -3.01
C MET A 16 4.50 1.78 -3.00
N ALA A 17 3.75 2.35 -3.92
CA ALA A 17 3.64 3.78 -4.07
C ALA A 17 2.18 4.23 -4.12
N LEU A 18 1.93 5.42 -3.61
CA LEU A 18 0.62 6.04 -3.51
C LEU A 18 0.73 7.50 -3.96
N GLY A 19 -0.17 7.93 -4.82
CA GLY A 19 -0.23 9.31 -5.26
C GLY A 19 -1.68 9.80 -5.34
N TRP A 20 -1.87 11.09 -5.12
CA TRP A 20 -3.15 11.78 -5.28
C TRP A 20 -2.92 13.27 -5.47
N ASP A 21 -3.94 13.96 -5.98
CA ASP A 21 -3.89 15.41 -6.08
C ASP A 21 -4.38 16.05 -4.77
N PRO A 22 -3.78 17.20 -4.38
CA PRO A 22 -4.24 17.93 -3.21
C PRO A 22 -5.66 18.46 -3.42
N VAL A 23 -6.33 18.78 -2.31
CA VAL A 23 -7.65 19.39 -2.36
C VAL A 23 -7.59 20.70 -3.16
N ARG A 24 -8.57 20.92 -4.05
CA ARG A 24 -8.71 22.19 -4.77
C ARG A 24 -9.27 23.26 -3.86
N ARG A 25 -8.46 24.26 -3.56
CA ARG A 25 -8.90 25.46 -2.84
C ARG A 25 -9.29 26.52 -3.86
N ASN A 26 -10.55 26.96 -3.84
CA ASN A 26 -11.00 28.06 -4.69
C ASN A 26 -10.64 29.41 -4.06
N TRP A 27 -10.81 30.48 -4.85
CA TRP A 27 -10.47 31.87 -4.48
C TRP A 27 -11.08 32.36 -3.18
N PHE A 28 -12.14 31.76 -2.69
CA PHE A 28 -12.89 32.19 -1.53
C PHE A 28 -12.52 31.45 -0.25
N GLY A 29 -11.37 30.73 -0.24
CA GLY A 29 -10.94 29.99 0.92
C GLY A 29 -11.95 28.92 1.32
N SER A 30 -11.98 27.82 0.60
CA SER A 30 -12.83 26.71 1.02
C SER A 30 -12.27 26.16 2.34
N ASP A 31 -13.16 25.88 3.30
CA ASP A 31 -12.85 25.18 4.55
C ASP A 31 -12.59 23.69 4.33
N ALA A 32 -12.32 23.27 3.08
CA ALA A 32 -12.05 21.90 2.73
C ALA A 32 -10.76 21.43 3.42
N LYS A 33 -10.86 20.34 4.16
CA LYS A 33 -9.72 19.71 4.82
C LYS A 33 -8.77 19.13 3.80
N ASP A 34 -7.48 19.20 4.09
CA ASP A 34 -6.49 18.50 3.30
C ASP A 34 -6.81 17.01 3.22
N ILE A 35 -6.51 16.43 2.08
CA ILE A 35 -6.68 15.00 1.84
C ILE A 35 -5.40 14.30 2.25
N ASP A 36 -5.50 13.41 3.22
CA ASP A 36 -4.37 12.62 3.72
C ASP A 36 -4.65 11.14 3.50
N LEU A 37 -4.14 10.61 2.39
CA LEU A 37 -4.12 9.17 2.12
C LEU A 37 -2.84 8.57 2.67
N ASN A 38 -2.91 7.37 3.21
CA ASN A 38 -1.75 6.69 3.78
C ASN A 38 -1.53 5.32 3.18
N ALA A 39 -0.26 5.06 2.84
CA ALA A 39 0.22 3.74 2.49
C ALA A 39 0.63 2.99 3.76
N SER A 40 0.30 1.71 3.82
CA SER A 40 0.66 0.85 4.95
C SER A 40 1.07 -0.53 4.46
N ALA A 41 2.00 -1.15 5.18
CA ALA A 41 2.38 -2.54 5.01
C ALA A 41 2.13 -3.28 6.32
N LEU A 42 1.34 -4.34 6.27
CA LEU A 42 0.99 -5.18 7.40
C LEU A 42 1.77 -6.49 7.30
N LEU A 43 2.63 -6.76 8.29
CA LEU A 43 3.49 -7.94 8.31
C LEU A 43 2.90 -9.02 9.22
N PHE A 44 2.71 -10.21 8.67
CA PHE A 44 2.09 -11.34 9.36
C PHE A 44 3.04 -12.52 9.49
N ALA A 45 3.05 -13.14 10.68
CA ALA A 45 3.58 -14.48 10.90
C ALA A 45 2.38 -15.43 10.92
N GLU A 46 2.19 -16.19 9.85
CA GLU A 46 0.97 -16.97 9.61
C GLU A 46 -0.27 -16.07 9.67
N ASP A 47 -1.15 -16.24 10.63
CA ASP A 47 -2.35 -15.43 10.82
C ASP A 47 -2.20 -14.31 11.87
N HIS A 48 -1.00 -14.15 12.44
CA HIS A 48 -0.73 -13.17 13.48
C HIS A 48 -0.05 -11.92 12.93
N ILE A 49 -0.64 -10.75 13.20
CA ILE A 49 0.02 -9.47 12.91
C ILE A 49 1.25 -9.32 13.82
N THR A 50 2.40 -9.06 13.23
CA THR A 50 3.65 -8.89 13.98
C THR A 50 4.20 -7.48 13.89
N ASP A 51 3.91 -6.77 12.81
CA ASP A 51 4.43 -5.43 12.60
C ASP A 51 3.55 -4.67 11.62
N VAL A 52 3.54 -3.33 11.73
CA VAL A 52 2.83 -2.43 10.83
C VAL A 52 3.77 -1.30 10.47
N VAL A 53 4.00 -1.08 9.17
CA VAL A 53 4.77 0.07 8.68
C VAL A 53 3.80 1.06 8.05
N TYR A 54 3.79 2.28 8.59
CA TYR A 54 2.89 3.35 8.18
C TYR A 54 3.45 4.69 8.69
N HIS A 55 2.71 5.79 8.54
CA HIS A 55 3.22 7.13 8.83
C HIS A 55 3.67 7.35 10.29
N GLN A 56 3.19 6.57 11.25
CA GLN A 56 3.60 6.67 12.66
C GLN A 56 4.65 5.63 13.06
N GLN A 57 4.96 4.68 12.19
CA GLN A 57 6.03 3.70 12.37
C GLN A 57 6.71 3.46 11.03
N LEU A 58 7.74 4.23 10.75
CA LEU A 58 8.34 4.32 9.42
C LEU A 58 9.24 3.15 9.05
N SER A 59 9.51 2.23 9.96
CA SER A 59 10.36 1.06 9.70
C SER A 59 9.85 -0.15 10.47
N SER A 60 9.93 -1.32 9.82
CA SER A 60 9.76 -2.59 10.51
C SER A 60 10.91 -2.81 11.49
N ARG A 61 10.74 -3.74 12.44
CA ARG A 61 11.75 -4.00 13.48
C ARG A 61 13.08 -4.48 12.89
N ASP A 62 13.03 -5.26 11.82
CA ASP A 62 14.23 -5.76 11.13
C ASP A 62 14.80 -4.76 10.11
N GLY A 63 14.12 -3.63 9.87
CA GLY A 63 14.53 -2.61 8.92
C GLY A 63 14.31 -2.97 7.46
N SER A 64 13.69 -4.10 7.16
CA SER A 64 13.48 -4.56 5.78
C SER A 64 12.37 -3.84 5.04
N VAL A 65 11.39 -3.31 5.78
CA VAL A 65 10.26 -2.54 5.24
C VAL A 65 10.34 -1.13 5.78
N ARG A 66 10.33 -0.13 4.89
CA ARG A 66 10.49 1.27 5.26
C ARG A 66 9.52 2.17 4.53
N HIS A 67 8.86 3.03 5.28
CA HIS A 67 8.08 4.15 4.75
C HIS A 67 9.01 5.36 4.59
N LEU A 68 9.09 5.92 3.38
CA LEU A 68 10.09 6.96 3.07
C LEU A 68 9.65 8.37 3.48
N GLY A 69 8.48 8.52 4.03
CA GLY A 69 7.96 9.80 4.52
C GLY A 69 6.49 9.99 4.17
N ASP A 70 5.79 10.69 5.04
CA ASP A 70 4.36 10.93 4.95
C ASP A 70 4.08 12.21 4.16
N SER A 71 3.12 12.15 3.22
CA SER A 71 2.52 13.32 2.61
C SER A 71 1.13 13.53 3.21
N THR A 72 0.90 14.67 3.82
CA THR A 72 -0.39 14.99 4.46
C THR A 72 -1.34 15.77 3.54
N THR A 73 -0.88 16.19 2.36
CA THR A 73 -1.63 17.07 1.46
C THR A 73 -1.79 16.53 0.03
N GLY A 74 -0.91 15.61 -0.39
CA GLY A 74 -0.84 15.15 -1.77
C GLY A 74 -0.10 16.10 -2.72
N GLU A 75 0.61 17.09 -2.18
CA GLU A 75 1.41 18.00 -3.00
C GLU A 75 2.58 17.28 -3.64
N GLY A 76 2.87 17.63 -4.89
CA GLY A 76 3.91 17.00 -5.69
C GLY A 76 3.33 16.08 -6.76
N LYS A 77 4.08 15.90 -7.84
CA LYS A 77 3.67 15.07 -8.98
C LYS A 77 4.09 13.62 -8.76
N GLY A 78 3.24 12.69 -9.21
CA GLY A 78 3.54 11.25 -9.16
C GLY A 78 3.35 10.66 -7.77
N ASP A 79 4.32 9.86 -7.33
CA ASP A 79 4.24 9.16 -6.04
C ASP A 79 4.43 10.14 -4.88
N ASN A 80 3.41 10.27 -4.02
CA ASN A 80 3.45 11.13 -2.84
C ASN A 80 3.93 10.39 -1.59
N GLU A 81 3.64 9.10 -1.49
CA GLU A 81 4.12 8.21 -0.43
C GLU A 81 4.70 6.95 -1.05
N VAL A 82 5.78 6.46 -0.48
CA VAL A 82 6.46 5.25 -0.94
C VAL A 82 6.88 4.38 0.25
N ILE A 83 6.60 3.09 0.16
CA ILE A 83 7.12 2.07 1.06
C ILE A 83 8.05 1.18 0.26
N THR A 84 9.28 0.99 0.74
CA THR A 84 10.26 0.07 0.15
C THR A 84 10.30 -1.23 0.94
N ILE A 85 10.41 -2.35 0.25
CA ILE A 85 10.44 -3.68 0.84
C ILE A 85 11.66 -4.43 0.30
N ASP A 86 12.57 -4.80 1.21
CA ASP A 86 13.70 -5.68 0.89
C ASP A 86 13.35 -7.10 1.32
N LEU A 87 12.86 -7.89 0.38
CA LEU A 87 12.41 -9.26 0.64
C LEU A 87 13.58 -10.21 0.98
N THR A 88 14.82 -9.81 0.69
CA THR A 88 16.00 -10.60 1.02
C THR A 88 16.36 -10.54 2.51
N ARG A 89 15.80 -9.55 3.24
CA ARG A 89 16.12 -9.28 4.64
C ARG A 89 14.95 -9.46 5.59
N ILE A 90 13.81 -9.91 5.09
CA ILE A 90 12.61 -10.11 5.91
C ILE A 90 12.89 -11.22 6.94
N SER A 91 12.52 -10.96 8.19
CA SER A 91 12.62 -11.93 9.29
C SER A 91 11.96 -13.26 8.91
N PRO A 92 12.59 -14.42 9.22
CA PRO A 92 12.11 -15.74 8.77
C PRO A 92 10.69 -16.09 9.23
N GLN A 93 10.22 -15.52 10.33
CA GLN A 93 8.87 -15.77 10.83
C GLN A 93 7.78 -15.06 10.04
N ILE A 94 8.12 -14.03 9.27
CA ILE A 94 7.14 -13.32 8.44
C ILE A 94 6.83 -14.14 7.19
N THR A 95 5.56 -14.47 7.02
CA THR A 95 5.07 -15.29 5.90
C THR A 95 4.31 -14.49 4.87
N THR A 96 3.71 -13.36 5.27
CA THR A 96 2.87 -12.54 4.38
C THR A 96 3.01 -11.06 4.73
N ILE A 97 3.08 -10.23 3.70
CA ILE A 97 2.99 -8.76 3.82
C ILE A 97 1.82 -8.30 2.97
N VAL A 98 0.86 -7.60 3.57
CA VAL A 98 -0.32 -7.05 2.89
C VAL A 98 -0.13 -5.55 2.71
N PHE A 99 -0.38 -5.05 1.51
CA PHE A 99 -0.31 -3.62 1.18
C PHE A 99 -1.69 -2.99 1.22
N LEU A 100 -1.78 -1.85 1.87
CA LEU A 100 -3.03 -1.20 2.18
C LEU A 100 -2.94 0.31 1.93
N VAL A 101 -4.02 0.88 1.41
CA VAL A 101 -4.24 2.33 1.34
C VAL A 101 -5.44 2.67 2.23
N THR A 102 -5.31 3.72 3.05
CA THR A 102 -6.40 4.22 3.90
C THR A 102 -6.52 5.73 3.76
N SER A 103 -7.76 6.23 3.82
CA SER A 103 -8.05 7.67 3.86
C SER A 103 -8.14 8.12 5.32
N TYR A 104 -7.04 8.66 5.84
CA TYR A 104 -6.95 9.10 7.24
C TYR A 104 -7.95 10.20 7.57
N THR A 105 -8.12 11.14 6.65
CA THR A 105 -9.03 12.28 6.82
C THR A 105 -10.48 11.96 6.45
N GLY A 106 -10.75 10.73 6.03
CA GLY A 106 -12.11 10.19 5.86
C GLY A 106 -12.78 10.50 4.53
N GLN A 107 -12.14 11.20 3.60
CA GLN A 107 -12.70 11.38 2.26
C GLN A 107 -12.82 10.01 1.58
N ARG A 108 -13.95 9.80 0.90
CA ARG A 108 -14.11 8.64 0.02
C ARG A 108 -13.24 8.83 -1.23
N PHE A 109 -12.87 7.74 -1.86
CA PHE A 109 -12.01 7.79 -3.05
C PHE A 109 -12.62 8.56 -4.22
N ASP A 110 -13.97 8.64 -4.32
CA ASP A 110 -14.65 9.45 -5.34
C ASP A 110 -14.52 10.96 -5.10
N GLN A 111 -14.06 11.37 -3.95
CA GLN A 111 -13.83 12.77 -3.60
C GLN A 111 -12.39 13.23 -3.83
N ILE A 112 -11.54 12.34 -4.35
CA ILE A 112 -10.10 12.56 -4.49
C ILE A 112 -9.71 12.46 -5.96
N ASP A 113 -9.07 13.51 -6.47
CA ASP A 113 -8.63 13.54 -7.87
C ASP A 113 -7.31 12.79 -8.06
N ASN A 114 -7.24 12.02 -9.13
CA ASN A 114 -6.03 11.33 -9.60
C ASN A 114 -5.35 10.45 -8.53
N ALA A 115 -6.15 9.85 -7.65
CA ALA A 115 -5.64 8.93 -6.63
C ALA A 115 -5.34 7.56 -7.25
N PHE A 116 -4.12 7.09 -7.03
CA PHE A 116 -3.67 5.77 -7.51
C PHE A 116 -2.73 5.14 -6.50
N CYS A 117 -2.63 3.81 -6.57
CA CYS A 117 -1.58 3.07 -5.88
C CYS A 117 -1.00 2.02 -6.82
N ARG A 118 0.26 1.67 -6.60
CA ARG A 118 0.97 0.73 -7.47
C ARG A 118 2.05 -0.02 -6.71
N VAL A 119 2.43 -1.16 -7.24
CA VAL A 119 3.57 -1.94 -6.77
C VAL A 119 4.55 -2.11 -7.93
N VAL A 120 5.81 -1.85 -7.67
CA VAL A 120 6.89 -1.91 -8.66
C VAL A 120 7.95 -2.90 -8.18
N ASP A 121 8.39 -3.76 -9.09
CA ASP A 121 9.61 -4.52 -8.90
C ASP A 121 10.80 -3.55 -9.09
N SER A 122 11.48 -3.21 -8.00
CA SER A 122 12.54 -2.20 -8.02
C SER A 122 13.77 -2.64 -8.82
N ALA A 123 14.02 -3.94 -8.95
CA ALA A 123 15.17 -4.45 -9.70
C ALA A 123 15.02 -4.22 -11.20
N SER A 124 13.82 -4.44 -11.74
CA SER A 124 13.53 -4.29 -13.18
C SER A 124 12.88 -2.96 -13.53
N GLY A 125 12.32 -2.24 -12.53
CA GLY A 125 11.50 -1.06 -12.76
C GLY A 125 10.09 -1.40 -13.29
N THR A 126 9.72 -2.67 -13.32
CA THR A 126 8.42 -3.11 -13.85
C THR A 126 7.31 -2.87 -12.84
N GLU A 127 6.26 -2.17 -13.26
CA GLU A 127 5.03 -2.03 -12.49
C GLU A 127 4.24 -3.34 -12.56
N ILE A 128 4.09 -4.02 -11.43
CA ILE A 128 3.44 -5.33 -11.37
C ILE A 128 1.96 -5.26 -10.97
N ALA A 129 1.53 -4.13 -10.39
CA ALA A 129 0.13 -3.86 -10.11
C ALA A 129 -0.11 -2.36 -10.04
N ARG A 130 -1.30 -1.93 -10.50
CA ARG A 130 -1.74 -0.54 -10.40
C ARG A 130 -3.25 -0.49 -10.26
N TYR A 131 -3.72 0.36 -9.35
CA TYR A 131 -5.14 0.61 -9.14
C TYR A 131 -5.43 2.09 -9.14
N ASP A 132 -6.46 2.46 -9.90
CA ASP A 132 -7.09 3.78 -9.81
C ASP A 132 -8.10 3.72 -8.66
N LEU A 133 -7.87 4.52 -7.62
CA LEU A 133 -8.72 4.51 -6.43
C LEU A 133 -10.12 5.03 -6.69
N SER A 134 -10.32 5.85 -7.73
CA SER A 134 -11.65 6.36 -8.09
C SER A 134 -12.62 5.25 -8.49
N ALA A 135 -12.13 4.10 -8.95
CA ALA A 135 -12.96 2.94 -9.25
C ALA A 135 -13.66 2.37 -8.02
N GLU A 136 -13.13 2.63 -6.82
CA GLU A 136 -13.67 2.18 -5.54
C GLU A 136 -14.42 3.30 -4.81
N ALA A 137 -15.20 4.06 -5.53
CA ALA A 137 -15.74 5.37 -5.25
C ALA A 137 -16.20 5.62 -3.81
N SER A 138 -17.04 4.73 -3.25
CA SER A 138 -17.67 4.95 -1.95
C SER A 138 -16.83 4.49 -0.75
N HIS A 139 -15.62 4.00 -0.98
CA HIS A 139 -14.78 3.41 0.06
C HIS A 139 -13.67 4.35 0.52
N THR A 140 -13.10 4.04 1.67
CA THR A 140 -12.00 4.79 2.30
C THR A 140 -10.72 3.97 2.43
N GLY A 141 -10.74 2.70 2.05
CA GLY A 141 -9.60 1.81 2.08
C GLY A 141 -9.57 0.86 0.91
N LEU A 142 -8.36 0.44 0.54
CA LEU A 142 -8.13 -0.57 -0.50
C LEU A 142 -7.03 -1.51 -0.08
N VAL A 143 -7.31 -2.81 -0.11
CA VAL A 143 -6.29 -3.85 0.01
C VAL A 143 -5.74 -4.06 -1.39
N LEU A 144 -4.53 -3.56 -1.63
CA LEU A 144 -3.88 -3.54 -2.95
C LEU A 144 -3.45 -4.92 -3.39
N GLY A 145 -2.77 -5.63 -2.52
CA GLY A 145 -2.22 -6.94 -2.79
C GLY A 145 -1.41 -7.46 -1.62
N LYS A 146 -0.81 -8.61 -1.83
CA LYS A 146 0.07 -9.22 -0.83
C LYS A 146 1.29 -9.85 -1.47
N VAL A 147 2.36 -9.96 -0.70
CA VAL A 147 3.45 -10.88 -1.01
C VAL A 147 3.47 -11.97 0.05
N SER A 148 3.63 -13.21 -0.39
CA SER A 148 3.69 -14.37 0.49
C SER A 148 4.90 -15.22 0.19
N ARG A 149 5.45 -15.84 1.23
CA ARG A 149 6.62 -16.71 1.13
C ARG A 149 6.19 -18.15 0.97
N SER A 150 6.70 -18.81 -0.04
CA SER A 150 6.49 -20.23 -0.26
C SER A 150 7.79 -20.87 -0.75
N GLY A 151 8.32 -21.85 -0.01
CA GLY A 151 9.55 -22.52 -0.39
C GLY A 151 10.76 -21.61 -0.54
N GLY A 152 10.88 -20.57 0.31
CA GLY A 152 11.96 -19.61 0.25
C GLY A 152 11.85 -18.56 -0.84
N THR A 153 10.76 -18.55 -1.60
CA THR A 153 10.49 -17.61 -2.68
C THR A 153 9.29 -16.74 -2.36
N TRP A 154 9.38 -15.45 -2.64
CA TRP A 154 8.27 -14.51 -2.47
C TRP A 154 7.47 -14.38 -3.75
N ARG A 155 6.15 -14.36 -3.63
CA ARG A 155 5.23 -14.15 -4.75
C ARG A 155 4.31 -12.97 -4.44
N PHE A 156 4.10 -12.11 -5.43
CA PHE A 156 3.10 -11.05 -5.36
C PHE A 156 1.77 -11.55 -5.90
N GLU A 157 0.69 -11.23 -5.19
CA GLU A 157 -0.67 -11.57 -5.58
C GLU A 157 -1.53 -10.30 -5.49
N PRO A 158 -2.05 -9.81 -6.64
CA PRO A 158 -2.94 -8.65 -6.62
C PRO A 158 -4.26 -9.02 -5.96
N ILE A 159 -4.83 -8.11 -5.18
CA ILE A 159 -6.12 -8.30 -4.51
C ILE A 159 -7.13 -7.29 -5.02
N GLY A 160 -6.88 -5.98 -4.85
CA GLY A 160 -7.75 -4.92 -5.36
C GLY A 160 -9.11 -4.88 -4.68
N GLU A 161 -9.19 -5.14 -3.37
CA GLU A 161 -10.45 -5.18 -2.65
C GLU A 161 -10.65 -3.95 -1.77
N ALA A 162 -11.78 -3.26 -1.98
CA ALA A 162 -12.14 -2.09 -1.22
C ALA A 162 -12.66 -2.46 0.18
N ILE A 163 -12.29 -1.65 1.16
CA ILE A 163 -12.74 -1.79 2.55
C ILE A 163 -13.07 -0.41 3.12
N SER A 164 -13.76 -0.41 4.26
CA SER A 164 -13.98 0.82 5.04
C SER A 164 -12.95 0.88 6.16
N ALA A 165 -11.96 1.75 6.00
CA ALA A 165 -10.92 1.96 7.00
C ALA A 165 -10.26 3.32 6.81
N GLN A 166 -10.04 4.05 7.91
CA GLN A 166 -9.32 5.32 7.93
C GLN A 166 -7.93 5.18 8.54
N HIS A 167 -7.63 4.03 9.15
CA HIS A 167 -6.36 3.74 9.79
C HIS A 167 -6.01 2.26 9.57
N PRO A 168 -4.72 1.92 9.39
CA PRO A 168 -4.35 0.52 9.13
C PRO A 168 -4.78 -0.45 10.25
N VAL A 169 -4.82 0.00 11.50
CA VAL A 169 -5.28 -0.84 12.62
C VAL A 169 -6.74 -1.26 12.47
N GLU A 170 -7.59 -0.40 11.91
CA GLU A 170 -9.00 -0.75 11.65
C GLU A 170 -9.13 -1.84 10.58
N ALA A 171 -8.16 -1.94 9.69
CA ALA A 171 -8.16 -2.92 8.61
C ALA A 171 -7.74 -4.33 9.08
N ILE A 172 -6.96 -4.43 10.16
CA ILE A 172 -6.38 -5.71 10.62
C ILE A 172 -7.43 -6.82 10.79
N PRO A 173 -8.61 -6.59 11.41
CA PRO A 173 -9.63 -7.64 11.54
C PRO A 173 -10.16 -8.18 10.20
N HIS A 174 -10.04 -7.40 9.11
CA HIS A 174 -10.50 -7.81 7.79
C HIS A 174 -9.47 -8.62 7.01
N MET A 175 -8.24 -8.78 7.53
CA MET A 175 -7.13 -9.35 6.77
C MET A 175 -7.11 -10.87 6.75
N THR A 176 -7.77 -11.55 7.69
CA THR A 176 -7.73 -13.02 7.83
C THR A 176 -8.02 -13.75 6.51
N ARG A 177 -9.01 -13.29 5.76
CA ARG A 177 -9.40 -13.90 4.48
C ARG A 177 -8.32 -13.81 3.38
N PHE A 178 -7.34 -12.93 3.56
CA PHE A 178 -6.25 -12.76 2.59
C PHE A 178 -4.99 -13.55 2.96
N LEU A 179 -4.98 -14.21 4.12
CA LEU A 179 -3.77 -14.85 4.65
C LEU A 179 -3.64 -16.34 4.29
N THR A 180 -4.64 -16.90 3.62
CA THR A 180 -4.63 -18.29 3.15
C THR A 180 -4.21 -18.43 1.72
#